data_5175b3ed5ed61b7959ca6c2429c2c108
#
_entry.id   5175b3ed5ed61b7959ca6c2429c2c108
#
_cell.length_a   1.000
_cell.length_b   1.000
_cell.length_c   1.000
_cell.angle_alpha   90.00
_cell.angle_beta   90.00
_cell.angle_gamma   90.00
#
_symmetry.space_group_name_H-M   'P 1'
#
loop_
_entity.id
_entity.type
_entity.pdbx_description
1 polymer ?
#
loop_
_entity_poly.entity_id
_entity_poly.type
_entity_poly.pdbx_seq_one_letter_code
_entity_poly.pdbx_strand_id
1 'polypeptide(L)'
;DQPVEAARALYISDITPIVNIIGFNVNHEGQKQLQEMAKATEGTYKYVSDEQSLQEHLNEATKVAERWKRWKTSQEGWLGYYRVNNSLDIFVYHSRERTKWGNERLRMDLALTYLLQDKGVMSNESHDYLQKKNRDYHQWIEQEYEKLRKDLEALNEQNYAEAVKQLEEKYLTNTSTP
;
A
#
# COMPACT_ATOMS: atom_id res chain seq x y z
N ASP A 1 41.24 -1.62 -19.50
CA ASP A 1 40.05 -1.91 -18.70
C ASP A 1 39.91 -0.89 -17.59
N GLN A 2 38.74 -0.25 -17.49
CA GLN A 2 38.44 0.78 -16.47
C GLN A 2 37.27 0.30 -15.60
N PRO A 3 37.46 -0.66 -14.67
CA PRO A 3 36.41 -1.30 -13.92
C PRO A 3 35.68 -0.35 -13.00
N VAL A 4 36.33 0.70 -12.45
CA VAL A 4 35.71 1.71 -11.60
C VAL A 4 34.76 2.61 -12.41
N GLU A 5 35.14 2.98 -13.67
CA GLU A 5 34.24 3.75 -14.53
C GLU A 5 33.02 2.93 -14.97
N ALA A 6 33.24 1.63 -15.27
CA ALA A 6 32.14 0.71 -15.57
C ALA A 6 31.18 0.56 -14.39
N ALA A 7 31.69 0.45 -13.16
CA ALA A 7 30.88 0.41 -11.95
C ALA A 7 30.09 1.71 -11.75
N ARG A 8 30.73 2.87 -11.98
CA ARG A 8 30.07 4.18 -11.91
C ARG A 8 28.98 4.35 -12.97
N ALA A 9 29.24 3.92 -14.22
CA ALA A 9 28.27 3.94 -15.29
C ALA A 9 27.04 3.05 -14.97
N LEU A 10 27.28 1.91 -14.35
CA LEU A 10 26.22 1.01 -13.89
C LEU A 10 25.38 1.64 -12.78
N TYR A 11 26.00 2.35 -11.84
CA TYR A 11 25.31 3.05 -10.75
C TYR A 11 24.43 4.21 -11.25
N ILE A 12 24.85 4.91 -12.30
CA ILE A 12 24.11 6.03 -12.91
C ILE A 12 22.97 5.52 -13.82
N SER A 13 22.93 4.21 -14.14
CA SER A 13 21.87 3.61 -14.94
C SER A 13 20.52 3.63 -14.19
N ASP A 14 19.41 3.40 -14.91
CA ASP A 14 18.05 3.38 -14.35
C ASP A 14 17.85 2.37 -13.20
N ILE A 15 18.80 1.42 -13.04
CA ILE A 15 18.75 0.37 -12.02
C ILE A 15 19.46 0.79 -10.71
N THR A 16 20.43 1.75 -10.79
CA THR A 16 21.25 2.23 -9.64
C THR A 16 21.67 1.11 -8.66
N PRO A 17 22.36 0.05 -9.11
CA PRO A 17 22.69 -1.08 -8.24
C PRO A 17 23.80 -0.69 -7.25
N ILE A 18 23.62 -1.02 -5.98
CA ILE A 18 24.68 -0.95 -4.97
C ILE A 18 25.47 -2.28 -5.03
N VAL A 19 26.78 -2.18 -5.26
CA VAL A 19 27.65 -3.36 -5.46
C VAL A 19 28.54 -3.56 -4.25
N ASN A 20 28.26 -4.61 -3.47
CA ASN A 20 29.11 -5.03 -2.35
C ASN A 20 30.14 -6.04 -2.86
N ILE A 21 31.40 -5.83 -2.51
CA ILE A 21 32.53 -6.59 -3.03
C ILE A 21 33.29 -7.28 -1.90
N ILE A 22 33.54 -8.59 -2.05
CA ILE A 22 34.46 -9.35 -1.20
C ILE A 22 35.72 -9.63 -2.02
N GLY A 23 36.86 -9.10 -1.59
CA GLY A 23 38.15 -9.38 -2.19
C GLY A 23 38.80 -10.57 -1.47
N PHE A 24 38.87 -11.74 -2.16
CA PHE A 24 39.51 -12.95 -1.62
C PHE A 24 40.95 -13.04 -2.08
N ASN A 25 41.89 -13.02 -1.13
CA ASN A 25 43.34 -13.17 -1.39
C ASN A 25 43.89 -12.23 -2.50
N VAL A 26 43.36 -11.02 -2.56
CA VAL A 26 43.71 -10.01 -3.58
C VAL A 26 44.94 -9.24 -3.11
N ASN A 27 45.86 -8.92 -4.02
CA ASN A 27 47.02 -8.09 -3.72
C ASN A 27 46.60 -6.64 -3.41
N HIS A 28 47.52 -5.83 -2.89
CA HIS A 28 47.24 -4.47 -2.42
C HIS A 28 46.66 -3.56 -3.53
N GLU A 29 47.11 -3.70 -4.76
CA GLU A 29 46.62 -2.90 -5.90
C GLU A 29 45.19 -3.31 -6.27
N GLY A 30 44.91 -4.61 -6.33
CA GLY A 30 43.56 -5.14 -6.57
C GLY A 30 42.58 -4.78 -5.44
N GLN A 31 43.04 -4.78 -4.17
CA GLN A 31 42.21 -4.33 -3.04
C GLN A 31 41.76 -2.89 -3.21
N LYS A 32 42.69 -1.98 -3.56
CA LYS A 32 42.40 -0.57 -3.79
C LYS A 32 41.40 -0.39 -4.93
N GLN A 33 41.58 -1.11 -6.02
CA GLN A 33 40.69 -1.04 -7.17
C GLN A 33 39.28 -1.54 -6.85
N LEU A 34 39.13 -2.66 -6.15
CA LEU A 34 37.84 -3.21 -5.70
C LEU A 34 37.15 -2.32 -4.69
N GLN A 35 37.92 -1.67 -3.82
CA GLN A 35 37.40 -0.68 -2.86
C GLN A 35 36.86 0.56 -3.57
N GLU A 36 37.55 1.06 -4.61
CA GLU A 36 37.07 2.19 -5.40
C GLU A 36 35.82 1.82 -6.21
N MET A 37 35.71 0.58 -6.74
CA MET A 37 34.51 0.09 -7.41
C MET A 37 33.30 0.02 -6.46
N ALA A 38 33.48 -0.56 -5.28
CA ALA A 38 32.42 -0.61 -4.26
C ALA A 38 31.96 0.82 -3.90
N LYS A 39 32.91 1.70 -3.64
CA LYS A 39 32.62 3.12 -3.31
C LYS A 39 31.90 3.86 -4.46
N ALA A 40 32.23 3.55 -5.72
CA ALA A 40 31.59 4.18 -6.89
C ALA A 40 30.10 3.83 -7.04
N THR A 41 29.65 2.76 -6.38
CA THR A 41 28.27 2.28 -6.36
C THR A 41 27.62 2.40 -4.96
N GLU A 42 28.21 3.20 -4.07
CA GLU A 42 27.79 3.33 -2.65
C GLU A 42 27.76 2.00 -1.88
N GLY A 43 28.46 0.98 -2.40
CA GLY A 43 28.61 -0.31 -1.78
C GLY A 43 29.78 -0.40 -0.82
N THR A 44 29.98 -1.58 -0.25
CA THR A 44 31.07 -1.86 0.69
C THR A 44 32.09 -2.82 0.11
N TYR A 45 33.32 -2.71 0.59
CA TYR A 45 34.41 -3.62 0.28
C TYR A 45 34.88 -4.32 1.55
N LYS A 46 35.04 -5.66 1.48
CA LYS A 46 35.61 -6.46 2.56
C LYS A 46 36.72 -7.34 2.02
N TYR A 47 37.88 -7.31 2.70
CA TYR A 47 38.99 -8.19 2.39
C TYR A 47 38.94 -9.47 3.22
N VAL A 48 39.21 -10.61 2.60
CA VAL A 48 39.31 -11.93 3.26
C VAL A 48 40.52 -12.65 2.73
N SER A 49 41.32 -13.24 3.64
CA SER A 49 42.58 -13.89 3.28
C SER A 49 42.53 -15.43 3.28
N ASP A 50 41.47 -16.01 3.86
CA ASP A 50 41.31 -17.44 3.97
C ASP A 50 39.89 -17.90 3.60
N GLU A 51 39.77 -19.16 3.21
CA GLU A 51 38.54 -19.77 2.76
C GLU A 51 37.46 -19.82 3.84
N GLN A 52 37.82 -20.05 5.09
CA GLN A 52 36.89 -20.12 6.19
C GLN A 52 36.25 -18.77 6.45
N SER A 53 37.03 -17.70 6.50
CA SER A 53 36.54 -16.34 6.65
C SER A 53 35.64 -15.92 5.50
N LEU A 54 35.97 -16.32 4.26
CA LEU A 54 35.12 -16.09 3.09
C LEU A 54 33.76 -16.77 3.25
N GLN A 55 33.78 -18.04 3.62
CA GLN A 55 32.54 -18.81 3.82
C GLN A 55 31.67 -18.25 4.96
N GLU A 56 32.29 -17.82 6.06
CA GLU A 56 31.57 -17.18 7.18
C GLU A 56 30.88 -15.89 6.73
N HIS A 57 31.56 -15.01 5.97
CA HIS A 57 30.98 -13.78 5.46
C HIS A 57 29.87 -14.01 4.45
N LEU A 58 30.03 -14.97 3.54
CA LEU A 58 28.99 -15.34 2.58
C LEU A 58 27.73 -15.89 3.30
N ASN A 59 27.93 -16.74 4.31
CA ASN A 59 26.86 -17.27 5.13
C ASN A 59 26.13 -16.17 5.92
N GLU A 60 26.88 -15.22 6.46
CA GLU A 60 26.29 -14.08 7.18
C GLU A 60 25.48 -13.18 6.24
N ALA A 61 26.02 -12.82 5.09
CA ALA A 61 25.31 -12.04 4.07
C ALA A 61 24.00 -12.74 3.62
N THR A 62 24.09 -14.07 3.39
CA THR A 62 22.91 -14.88 3.03
C THR A 62 21.86 -14.85 4.12
N LYS A 63 22.23 -15.02 5.38
CA LYS A 63 21.30 -14.96 6.53
C LYS A 63 20.64 -13.59 6.65
N VAL A 64 21.37 -12.51 6.42
CA VAL A 64 20.84 -11.15 6.43
C VAL A 64 19.83 -10.97 5.30
N ALA A 65 20.19 -11.37 4.07
CA ALA A 65 19.29 -11.28 2.91
C ALA A 65 18.00 -12.08 3.11
N GLU A 66 18.10 -13.32 3.64
CA GLU A 66 16.92 -14.14 3.96
C GLU A 66 16.03 -13.50 5.04
N ARG A 67 16.63 -12.83 6.03
CA ARG A 67 15.88 -12.13 7.10
C ARG A 67 15.08 -10.98 6.51
N TRP A 68 15.68 -10.15 5.65
CA TRP A 68 15.00 -9.06 4.98
C TRP A 68 13.91 -9.54 4.02
N LYS A 69 14.15 -10.63 3.29
CA LYS A 69 13.15 -11.26 2.43
C LYS A 69 11.93 -11.72 3.23
N ARG A 70 12.15 -12.41 4.36
CA ARG A 70 11.06 -12.85 5.25
C ARG A 70 10.31 -11.66 5.86
N TRP A 71 11.04 -10.62 6.27
CA TRP A 71 10.43 -9.39 6.75
C TRP A 71 9.54 -8.75 5.69
N LYS A 72 10.04 -8.57 4.46
CA LYS A 72 9.25 -8.02 3.33
C LYS A 72 7.98 -8.82 3.10
N THR A 73 8.08 -10.14 2.94
CA THR A 73 6.91 -11.01 2.73
C THR A 73 5.88 -10.90 3.87
N SER A 74 6.34 -10.78 5.11
CA SER A 74 5.45 -10.56 6.26
C SER A 74 4.74 -9.22 6.17
N GLN A 75 5.44 -8.14 5.81
CA GLN A 75 4.83 -6.81 5.67
C GLN A 75 3.85 -6.74 4.50
N GLU A 76 4.16 -7.36 3.37
CA GLU A 76 3.23 -7.49 2.23
C GLU A 76 1.94 -8.20 2.64
N GLY A 77 2.06 -9.27 3.43
CA GLY A 77 0.90 -9.97 3.97
C GLY A 77 0.03 -9.08 4.87
N TRP A 78 0.63 -8.29 5.75
CA TRP A 78 -0.08 -7.35 6.61
C TRP A 78 -0.74 -6.22 5.81
N LEU A 79 -0.06 -5.64 4.83
CA LEU A 79 -0.63 -4.60 3.97
C LEU A 79 -1.85 -5.14 3.19
N GLY A 80 -1.74 -6.36 2.63
CA GLY A 80 -2.85 -7.01 1.96
C GLY A 80 -4.03 -7.27 2.90
N TYR A 81 -3.78 -7.71 4.12
CA TYR A 81 -4.80 -7.91 5.15
C TYR A 81 -5.54 -6.60 5.49
N TYR A 82 -4.82 -5.51 5.74
CA TYR A 82 -5.43 -4.21 6.04
C TYR A 82 -6.24 -3.67 4.85
N ARG A 83 -5.73 -3.80 3.63
CA ARG A 83 -6.47 -3.41 2.41
C ARG A 83 -7.82 -4.10 2.33
N VAL A 84 -7.85 -5.43 2.53
CA VAL A 84 -9.09 -6.22 2.47
C VAL A 84 -10.04 -5.84 3.61
N ASN A 85 -9.55 -5.70 4.84
CA ASN A 85 -10.39 -5.33 5.97
C ASN A 85 -10.99 -3.93 5.81
N ASN A 86 -10.21 -2.95 5.36
CA ASN A 86 -10.73 -1.62 5.08
C ASN A 86 -11.84 -1.67 4.02
N SER A 87 -11.67 -2.46 2.95
CA SER A 87 -12.71 -2.63 1.93
C SER A 87 -13.98 -3.27 2.50
N LEU A 88 -13.85 -4.26 3.38
CA LEU A 88 -14.98 -4.87 4.08
C LEU A 88 -15.68 -3.88 5.00
N ASP A 89 -14.94 -3.07 5.75
CA ASP A 89 -15.50 -2.06 6.64
C ASP A 89 -16.27 -0.99 5.85
N ILE A 90 -15.74 -0.52 4.73
CA ILE A 90 -16.41 0.39 3.81
C ILE A 90 -17.73 -0.22 3.31
N PHE A 91 -17.68 -1.48 2.87
CA PHE A 91 -18.86 -2.19 2.39
C PHE A 91 -19.93 -2.36 3.48
N VAL A 92 -19.52 -2.80 4.68
CA VAL A 92 -20.44 -3.02 5.82
C VAL A 92 -21.06 -1.70 6.26
N TYR A 93 -20.26 -0.63 6.36
CA TYR A 93 -20.76 0.70 6.69
C TYR A 93 -21.80 1.16 5.65
N HIS A 94 -21.48 1.11 4.38
CA HIS A 94 -22.40 1.50 3.31
C HIS A 94 -23.71 0.68 3.33
N SER A 95 -23.63 -0.64 3.50
CA SER A 95 -24.80 -1.52 3.57
C SER A 95 -25.70 -1.19 4.78
N ARG A 96 -25.09 -0.89 5.93
CA ARG A 96 -25.81 -0.51 7.14
C ARG A 96 -26.56 0.81 6.97
N GLU A 97 -25.87 1.80 6.44
CA GLU A 97 -26.47 3.12 6.22
C GLU A 97 -27.60 3.05 5.17
N ARG A 98 -27.40 2.33 4.07
CA ARG A 98 -28.45 2.09 3.06
C ARG A 98 -29.70 1.46 3.67
N THR A 99 -29.54 0.51 4.57
CA THR A 99 -30.67 -0.12 5.29
C THR A 99 -31.39 0.88 6.19
N LYS A 100 -30.65 1.71 6.94
CA LYS A 100 -31.26 2.75 7.79
C LYS A 100 -32.08 3.74 6.95
N TRP A 101 -31.49 4.28 5.88
CA TRP A 101 -32.17 5.24 5.00
C TRP A 101 -33.40 4.65 4.33
N GLY A 102 -33.33 3.40 3.89
CA GLY A 102 -34.48 2.69 3.34
C GLY A 102 -35.62 2.54 4.32
N ASN A 103 -35.32 2.19 5.58
CA ASN A 103 -36.30 2.09 6.65
C ASN A 103 -36.90 3.45 7.03
N GLU A 104 -36.09 4.51 7.04
CA GLU A 104 -36.56 5.87 7.32
C GLU A 104 -37.52 6.36 6.23
N ARG A 105 -37.18 6.14 4.96
CA ARG A 105 -38.06 6.44 3.83
C ARG A 105 -39.43 5.76 3.98
N LEU A 106 -39.39 4.45 4.27
CA LEU A 106 -40.63 3.68 4.46
C LEU A 106 -41.47 4.22 5.63
N ARG A 107 -40.86 4.52 6.76
CA ARG A 107 -41.56 5.09 7.94
C ARG A 107 -42.21 6.44 7.60
N MET A 108 -41.52 7.28 6.83
CA MET A 108 -42.04 8.55 6.39
C MET A 108 -43.25 8.35 5.45
N ASP A 109 -43.13 7.46 4.47
CA ASP A 109 -44.22 7.15 3.54
C ASP A 109 -45.45 6.60 4.28
N LEU A 110 -45.27 5.70 5.26
CA LEU A 110 -46.35 5.17 6.09
C LEU A 110 -46.96 6.26 6.97
N ALA A 111 -46.18 7.15 7.55
CA ALA A 111 -46.72 8.26 8.37
C ALA A 111 -47.53 9.24 7.53
N LEU A 112 -47.11 9.58 6.30
CA LEU A 112 -47.85 10.44 5.39
C LEU A 112 -49.17 9.77 4.97
N THR A 113 -49.16 8.49 4.66
CA THR A 113 -50.38 7.72 4.33
C THR A 113 -51.35 7.68 5.52
N TYR A 114 -50.85 7.46 6.76
CA TYR A 114 -51.67 7.50 7.96
C TYR A 114 -52.35 8.86 8.19
N LEU A 115 -51.62 9.96 7.99
CA LEU A 115 -52.19 11.33 8.13
C LEU A 115 -53.26 11.62 7.08
N LEU A 116 -53.12 11.09 5.86
CA LEU A 116 -54.09 11.22 4.79
C LEU A 116 -55.34 10.37 5.04
N GLN A 117 -55.15 9.06 5.23
CA GLN A 117 -56.24 8.07 5.17
C GLN A 117 -56.94 7.89 6.54
N ASP A 118 -56.15 7.73 7.60
CA ASP A 118 -56.73 7.41 8.94
C ASP A 118 -57.10 8.63 9.76
N LYS A 119 -56.34 9.71 9.64
CA LYS A 119 -56.61 10.96 10.37
C LYS A 119 -57.39 11.99 9.56
N GLY A 120 -57.32 11.93 8.25
CA GLY A 120 -58.01 12.88 7.37
C GLY A 120 -57.58 14.35 7.55
N VAL A 121 -56.34 14.56 8.07
CA VAL A 121 -55.80 15.90 8.34
C VAL A 121 -54.94 16.44 7.24
N MET A 122 -54.75 15.67 6.16
CA MET A 122 -53.89 15.98 5.03
C MET A 122 -54.70 15.92 3.71
N SER A 123 -54.43 16.83 2.78
CA SER A 123 -54.99 16.74 1.42
C SER A 123 -54.17 15.79 0.55
N ASN A 124 -54.77 15.22 -0.51
CA ASN A 124 -54.10 14.41 -1.48
C ASN A 124 -52.90 15.17 -2.12
N GLU A 125 -53.11 16.44 -2.46
CA GLU A 125 -52.04 17.27 -3.07
C GLU A 125 -50.84 17.43 -2.12
N SER A 126 -51.08 17.71 -0.84
CA SER A 126 -50.02 17.80 0.17
C SER A 126 -49.31 16.46 0.39
N HIS A 127 -50.04 15.35 0.41
CA HIS A 127 -49.49 14.01 0.52
C HIS A 127 -48.55 13.71 -0.67
N ASP A 128 -49.01 13.91 -1.90
CA ASP A 128 -48.22 13.62 -3.10
C ASP A 128 -46.96 14.48 -3.18
N TYR A 129 -47.08 15.77 -2.81
CA TYR A 129 -45.94 16.66 -2.72
C TYR A 129 -44.91 16.20 -1.72
N LEU A 130 -45.30 15.81 -0.49
CA LEU A 130 -44.40 15.36 0.56
C LEU A 130 -43.78 14.00 0.24
N GLN A 131 -44.56 13.07 -0.32
CA GLN A 131 -44.01 11.80 -0.80
C GLN A 131 -42.96 11.99 -1.90
N LYS A 132 -43.21 12.90 -2.84
CA LYS A 132 -42.21 13.22 -3.87
C LYS A 132 -40.93 13.77 -3.23
N LYS A 133 -41.07 14.73 -2.30
CA LYS A 133 -39.92 15.29 -1.58
C LYS A 133 -39.14 14.22 -0.80
N ASN A 134 -39.84 13.29 -0.15
CA ASN A 134 -39.21 12.16 0.55
C ASN A 134 -38.42 11.28 -0.42
N ARG A 135 -38.98 10.94 -1.58
CA ARG A 135 -38.26 10.17 -2.63
C ARG A 135 -37.05 10.90 -3.15
N ASP A 136 -37.19 12.18 -3.52
CA ASP A 136 -36.10 12.99 -4.07
C ASP A 136 -34.94 13.12 -3.07
N TYR A 137 -35.25 13.33 -1.79
CA TYR A 137 -34.27 13.42 -0.70
C TYR A 137 -33.51 12.10 -0.51
N HIS A 138 -34.22 10.97 -0.47
CA HIS A 138 -33.57 9.67 -0.29
C HIS A 138 -32.76 9.26 -1.51
N GLN A 139 -33.18 9.61 -2.73
CA GLN A 139 -32.40 9.39 -3.93
C GLN A 139 -31.09 10.20 -3.90
N TRP A 140 -31.14 11.45 -3.47
CA TRP A 140 -29.95 12.28 -3.30
C TRP A 140 -29.00 11.67 -2.25
N ILE A 141 -29.49 11.26 -1.08
CA ILE A 141 -28.69 10.58 -0.06
C ILE A 141 -28.02 9.33 -0.64
N GLU A 142 -28.75 8.48 -1.35
CA GLU A 142 -28.20 7.25 -1.94
C GLU A 142 -27.05 7.57 -2.90
N GLN A 143 -27.20 8.62 -3.72
CA GLN A 143 -26.14 9.05 -4.64
C GLN A 143 -24.89 9.56 -3.91
N GLU A 144 -25.07 10.37 -2.86
CA GLU A 144 -23.94 10.89 -2.07
C GLU A 144 -23.19 9.79 -1.33
N TYR A 145 -23.91 8.81 -0.75
CA TYR A 145 -23.29 7.67 -0.08
C TYR A 145 -22.58 6.74 -1.06
N GLU A 146 -23.12 6.52 -2.24
CA GLU A 146 -22.45 5.73 -3.28
C GLU A 146 -21.18 6.42 -3.78
N LYS A 147 -21.19 7.73 -3.90
CA LYS A 147 -19.99 8.52 -4.22
C LYS A 147 -18.95 8.38 -3.11
N LEU A 148 -19.35 8.60 -1.85
CA LEU A 148 -18.46 8.44 -0.69
C LEU A 148 -17.83 7.05 -0.64
N ARG A 149 -18.60 5.99 -0.91
CA ARG A 149 -18.10 4.62 -0.98
C ARG A 149 -16.97 4.47 -2.00
N LYS A 150 -17.20 4.99 -3.22
CA LYS A 150 -16.19 4.94 -4.29
C LYS A 150 -14.94 5.74 -3.95
N ASP A 151 -15.10 6.91 -3.35
CA ASP A 151 -13.98 7.76 -2.94
C ASP A 151 -13.13 7.07 -1.85
N LEU A 152 -13.78 6.42 -0.88
CA LEU A 152 -13.11 5.65 0.17
C LEU A 152 -12.40 4.40 -0.37
N GLU A 153 -13.01 3.68 -1.31
CA GLU A 153 -12.36 2.54 -1.99
C GLU A 153 -11.13 2.99 -2.78
N ALA A 154 -11.24 4.08 -3.53
CA ALA A 154 -10.11 4.65 -4.27
C ALA A 154 -8.97 5.09 -3.34
N LEU A 155 -9.30 5.73 -2.21
CA LEU A 155 -8.32 6.12 -1.20
C LEU A 155 -7.64 4.91 -0.56
N ASN A 156 -8.39 3.83 -0.27
CA ASN A 156 -7.81 2.59 0.26
C ASN A 156 -6.80 1.96 -0.71
N GLU A 157 -7.12 1.92 -2.00
CA GLU A 157 -6.19 1.43 -3.04
C GLU A 157 -4.95 2.32 -3.18
N GLN A 158 -5.13 3.64 -3.16
CA GLN A 158 -4.02 4.59 -3.21
C GLN A 158 -3.07 4.43 -2.01
N ASN A 159 -3.62 4.34 -0.80
CA ASN A 159 -2.84 4.14 0.41
C ASN A 159 -2.08 2.81 0.40
N TYR A 160 -2.71 1.75 -0.10
CA TYR A 160 -2.06 0.45 -0.28
C TYR A 160 -0.88 0.54 -1.25
N ALA A 161 -1.08 1.14 -2.42
CA ALA A 161 -0.03 1.31 -3.43
C ALA A 161 1.16 2.12 -2.89
N GLU A 162 0.90 3.20 -2.18
CA GLU A 162 1.95 4.02 -1.55
C GLU A 162 2.70 3.24 -0.46
N ALA A 163 1.99 2.49 0.38
CA ALA A 163 2.62 1.67 1.42
C ALA A 163 3.49 0.54 0.82
N VAL A 164 3.07 -0.08 -0.27
CA VAL A 164 3.88 -1.08 -1.01
C VAL A 164 5.14 -0.44 -1.57
N LYS A 165 5.05 0.74 -2.16
CA LYS A 165 6.20 1.49 -2.67
C LYS A 165 7.20 1.80 -1.56
N GLN A 166 6.75 2.32 -0.43
CA GLN A 166 7.61 2.61 0.73
C GLN A 166 8.26 1.34 1.30
N LEU A 167 7.53 0.21 1.29
CA LEU A 167 8.05 -1.08 1.69
C LEU A 167 9.19 -1.55 0.77
N GLU A 168 9.03 -1.40 -0.55
CA GLU A 168 10.06 -1.72 -1.54
C GLU A 168 11.31 -0.86 -1.36
N GLU A 169 11.15 0.45 -1.24
CA GLU A 169 12.24 1.38 -1.01
C GLU A 169 13.02 1.00 0.26
N LYS A 170 12.32 0.70 1.35
CA LYS A 170 12.93 0.26 2.60
C LYS A 170 13.65 -1.09 2.46
N TYR A 171 13.06 -2.04 1.74
CA TYR A 171 13.68 -3.33 1.48
C TYR A 171 14.98 -3.16 0.69
N LEU A 172 14.94 -2.40 -0.41
CA LEU A 172 16.10 -2.11 -1.25
C LEU A 172 17.21 -1.42 -0.46
N THR A 173 16.90 -0.37 0.29
CA THR A 173 17.87 0.34 1.12
C THR A 173 18.59 -0.58 2.11
N ASN A 174 17.87 -1.51 2.74
CA ASN A 174 18.45 -2.36 3.77
C ASN A 174 19.07 -3.67 3.23
N THR A 175 18.76 -4.08 2.01
CA THR A 175 19.42 -5.22 1.35
C THR A 175 20.62 -4.81 0.51
N SER A 176 20.71 -3.53 0.18
CA SER A 176 21.83 -2.96 -0.54
C SER A 176 23.00 -2.55 0.36
N THR A 177 22.76 -2.47 1.68
CA THR A 177 23.79 -2.18 2.69
C THR A 177 24.01 -3.44 3.53
N PRO A 178 25.20 -4.05 3.47
CA PRO A 178 25.53 -5.23 4.30
C PRO A 178 25.68 -4.85 5.77
#